data_18a58aa68d40621da4e8045056c34f7d
#
_entry.id   18a58aa68d40621da4e8045056c34f7d
#
_cell.length_a   1.000
_cell.length_b   1.000
_cell.length_c   1.000
_cell.angle_alpha   90.00
_cell.angle_beta   90.00
_cell.angle_gamma   90.00
#
_symmetry.space_group_name_H-M   'P 1'
#
loop_
_entity.id
_entity.type
_entity.pdbx_description
1 polymer ?
#
loop_
_entity_poly.entity_id
_entity_poly.type
_entity_poly.pdbx_seq_one_letter_code
_entity_poly.pdbx_strand_id
1 'polypeptide(L)'
;MFPGATADREAASYVVVGAPLDATTTFQPGTRFGPDRVRRFAETYDDYDRRTESDFSALGVHDAGDVRPWDDVPAYLDHLAAELRSVVYDGAVPALVGGEHTVTYAGAKAVDPDTLVVCDAHLDLRDEYDGNPWNHACVTRRCLDDLGVDRAVIVGARTGSEAEWDRAADADVEVVAPEDAREWVDALDAADAFAGESVYFSVDVDGLDPAYAPGTGTMEPFGLEPRTVRDLVRAVAPRADGFDVVEVNDRDDGQAAALAAKLLREFAYSHAAPTE
;
A
#
# COMPACT_ATOMS: atom_id res chain seq x y z
N MET A 1 16.20 1.74 -9.97
CA MET A 1 16.07 0.33 -9.52
C MET A 1 16.07 0.33 -8.01
N PHE A 2 15.21 -0.45 -7.39
CA PHE A 2 15.15 -0.58 -5.93
C PHE A 2 16.39 -1.31 -5.43
N PRO A 3 17.14 -0.77 -4.46
CA PRO A 3 18.39 -1.34 -3.97
C PRO A 3 18.20 -2.74 -3.38
N GLY A 4 19.01 -3.68 -3.81
CA GLY A 4 18.92 -5.10 -3.43
C GLY A 4 17.95 -5.92 -4.31
N ALA A 5 17.21 -5.31 -5.22
CA ALA A 5 16.42 -6.02 -6.22
C ALA A 5 17.33 -6.52 -7.36
N THR A 6 17.84 -7.72 -7.20
CA THR A 6 18.90 -8.29 -8.08
C THR A 6 18.43 -9.53 -8.85
N ALA A 7 17.22 -10.02 -8.59
CA ALA A 7 16.69 -11.20 -9.28
C ALA A 7 16.30 -10.88 -10.73
N ASP A 8 16.49 -11.86 -11.61
CA ASP A 8 15.91 -11.83 -12.93
C ASP A 8 14.37 -12.00 -12.81
N ARG A 9 13.60 -11.42 -13.75
CA ARG A 9 12.14 -11.43 -13.72
C ARG A 9 11.54 -12.84 -13.62
N GLU A 10 12.14 -13.79 -14.32
CA GLU A 10 11.69 -15.19 -14.38
C GLU A 10 11.95 -15.98 -13.09
N ALA A 11 12.82 -15.49 -12.24
CA ALA A 11 13.18 -16.12 -10.96
C ALA A 11 12.71 -15.32 -9.75
N ALA A 12 11.93 -14.26 -9.98
CA ALA A 12 11.51 -13.36 -8.91
C ALA A 12 10.41 -14.00 -8.05
N SER A 13 10.55 -13.86 -6.73
CA SER A 13 9.49 -14.11 -5.75
C SER A 13 8.64 -12.85 -5.51
N TYR A 14 9.25 -11.68 -5.69
CA TYR A 14 8.61 -10.37 -5.55
C TYR A 14 8.96 -9.49 -6.74
N VAL A 15 7.99 -8.76 -7.26
CA VAL A 15 8.22 -7.80 -8.34
C VAL A 15 7.79 -6.41 -7.93
N VAL A 16 8.76 -5.52 -7.79
CA VAL A 16 8.52 -4.10 -7.52
C VAL A 16 8.13 -3.40 -8.83
N VAL A 17 6.99 -2.73 -8.82
CA VAL A 17 6.46 -1.96 -9.96
C VAL A 17 6.18 -0.53 -9.51
N GLY A 18 6.70 0.46 -10.21
CA GLY A 18 6.37 1.86 -9.96
C GLY A 18 5.12 2.29 -10.73
N ALA A 19 4.23 3.05 -10.08
CA ALA A 19 3.02 3.62 -10.69
C ALA A 19 2.93 5.13 -10.42
N PRO A 20 3.65 5.98 -11.17
CA PRO A 20 3.80 7.41 -10.91
C PRO A 20 2.56 8.23 -11.34
N LEU A 21 1.37 7.91 -10.78
CA LEU A 21 0.12 8.61 -11.02
C LEU A 21 -0.09 9.72 -9.96
N ASP A 22 -0.54 10.90 -10.36
CA ASP A 22 -1.07 11.94 -9.48
C ASP A 22 -2.09 12.83 -10.19
N ALA A 23 -2.86 12.22 -11.09
CA ALA A 23 -3.80 12.93 -11.95
C ALA A 23 -5.08 13.35 -11.20
N THR A 24 -5.41 12.69 -10.07
CA THR A 24 -6.65 12.94 -9.34
C THR A 24 -6.43 13.41 -7.90
N THR A 25 -5.20 13.72 -7.53
CA THR A 25 -4.84 14.28 -6.21
C THR A 25 -5.62 15.56 -5.91
N THR A 26 -6.28 15.61 -4.75
CA THR A 26 -7.21 16.70 -4.40
C THR A 26 -6.55 17.96 -3.87
N PHE A 27 -5.37 17.89 -3.26
CA PHE A 27 -4.73 19.05 -2.59
C PHE A 27 -3.32 19.33 -3.09
N GLN A 28 -2.34 18.52 -2.74
CA GLN A 28 -0.95 18.79 -3.10
C GLN A 28 -0.41 17.71 -4.06
N PRO A 29 -0.32 17.98 -5.37
CA PRO A 29 0.28 17.03 -6.31
C PRO A 29 1.78 16.87 -6.05
N GLY A 30 2.36 15.78 -6.53
CA GLY A 30 3.77 15.44 -6.38
C GLY A 30 4.01 13.95 -6.16
N THR A 31 2.97 13.17 -5.89
CA THR A 31 3.09 11.72 -5.68
C THR A 31 3.58 10.97 -6.93
N ARG A 32 3.48 11.57 -8.12
CA ARG A 32 4.14 11.06 -9.34
C ARG A 32 5.66 10.87 -9.19
N PHE A 33 6.29 11.54 -8.24
CA PHE A 33 7.72 11.38 -7.94
C PHE A 33 7.98 10.31 -6.87
N GLY A 34 6.93 9.79 -6.25
CA GLY A 34 7.00 8.79 -5.18
C GLY A 34 7.85 7.58 -5.52
N PRO A 35 7.60 6.89 -6.67
CA PRO A 35 8.37 5.70 -7.03
C PRO A 35 9.88 5.93 -7.14
N ASP A 36 10.29 7.05 -7.73
CA ASP A 36 11.71 7.42 -7.84
C ASP A 36 12.32 7.78 -6.48
N ARG A 37 11.58 8.55 -5.67
CA ARG A 37 12.03 8.95 -4.33
C ARG A 37 12.19 7.74 -3.40
N VAL A 38 11.24 6.83 -3.38
CA VAL A 38 11.30 5.59 -2.57
C VAL A 38 12.55 4.78 -2.94
N ARG A 39 12.82 4.57 -4.22
CA ARG A 39 14.03 3.88 -4.68
C ARG A 39 15.30 4.60 -4.25
N ARG A 40 15.34 5.93 -4.40
CA ARG A 40 16.50 6.75 -4.05
C ARG A 40 16.80 6.71 -2.55
N PHE A 41 15.79 6.83 -1.71
CA PHE A 41 15.99 6.82 -0.25
C PHE A 41 16.29 5.42 0.30
N ALA A 42 15.94 4.37 -0.43
CA ALA A 42 16.34 2.99 -0.12
C ALA A 42 17.85 2.73 -0.29
N GLU A 43 18.58 3.57 -1.05
CA GLU A 43 20.04 3.42 -1.28
C GLU A 43 20.88 3.46 0.01
N THR A 44 20.32 3.99 1.10
CA THR A 44 21.02 4.10 2.38
C THR A 44 20.88 2.87 3.29
N TYR A 45 20.10 1.86 2.88
CA TYR A 45 19.82 0.71 3.73
C TYR A 45 20.82 -0.41 3.50
N ASP A 46 21.28 -0.98 4.63
CA ASP A 46 22.01 -2.22 4.62
C ASP A 46 21.15 -3.38 4.10
N ASP A 47 21.77 -4.36 3.47
CA ASP A 47 21.08 -5.50 2.87
C ASP A 47 20.50 -6.46 3.92
N TYR A 48 21.20 -6.65 5.04
CA TYR A 48 20.88 -7.61 6.08
C TYR A 48 19.80 -7.12 7.05
N ASP A 49 18.80 -7.96 7.31
CA ASP A 49 17.83 -7.81 8.38
C ASP A 49 18.13 -8.76 9.54
N ARG A 50 18.32 -8.16 10.76
CA ARG A 50 18.67 -8.93 11.96
C ARG A 50 17.50 -9.78 12.49
N ARG A 51 16.26 -9.39 12.26
CA ARG A 51 15.08 -10.09 12.79
C ARG A 51 14.86 -11.41 12.08
N THR A 52 14.97 -11.38 10.75
CA THR A 52 14.78 -12.55 9.88
C THR A 52 16.09 -13.29 9.57
N GLU A 53 17.22 -12.71 9.99
CA GLU A 53 18.58 -13.22 9.71
C GLU A 53 18.82 -13.47 8.22
N SER A 54 18.29 -12.59 7.35
CA SER A 54 18.38 -12.72 5.89
C SER A 54 18.80 -11.42 5.20
N ASP A 55 19.37 -11.54 4.02
CA ASP A 55 19.70 -10.42 3.14
C ASP A 55 18.52 -10.15 2.21
N PHE A 56 18.18 -8.86 1.98
CA PHE A 56 17.10 -8.48 1.05
C PHE A 56 17.37 -8.97 -0.38
N SER A 57 18.64 -8.91 -0.80
CA SER A 57 19.08 -9.40 -2.12
C SER A 57 18.89 -10.91 -2.30
N ALA A 58 18.74 -11.68 -1.21
CA ALA A 58 18.49 -13.12 -1.25
C ALA A 58 16.99 -13.48 -1.34
N LEU A 59 16.07 -12.51 -1.19
CA LEU A 59 14.62 -12.74 -1.21
C LEU A 59 14.04 -12.95 -2.61
N GLY A 60 14.84 -12.79 -3.67
CA GLY A 60 14.33 -12.92 -5.04
C GLY A 60 13.49 -11.73 -5.50
N VAL A 61 13.91 -10.51 -5.17
CA VAL A 61 13.22 -9.28 -5.57
C VAL A 61 13.70 -8.83 -6.95
N HIS A 62 12.75 -8.53 -7.84
CA HIS A 62 12.98 -7.89 -9.14
C HIS A 62 12.34 -6.50 -9.15
N ASP A 63 13.00 -5.49 -9.72
CA ASP A 63 12.41 -4.16 -9.97
C ASP A 63 12.14 -3.98 -11.47
N ALA A 64 10.87 -4.01 -11.84
CA ALA A 64 10.42 -3.89 -13.22
C ALA A 64 10.40 -2.44 -13.75
N GLY A 65 10.75 -1.46 -12.91
CA GLY A 65 10.67 -0.04 -13.26
C GLY A 65 9.25 0.51 -13.15
N ASP A 66 8.92 1.53 -13.93
CA ASP A 66 7.66 2.25 -13.84
C ASP A 66 6.73 1.97 -15.02
N VAL A 67 5.46 1.72 -14.73
CA VAL A 67 4.35 1.79 -15.67
C VAL A 67 3.86 3.23 -15.71
N ARG A 68 4.21 3.96 -16.77
CA ARG A 68 3.95 5.40 -16.86
C ARG A 68 2.48 5.69 -17.17
N PRO A 69 1.84 6.61 -16.43
CA PRO A 69 0.46 6.99 -16.66
C PRO A 69 0.26 7.86 -17.91
N TRP A 70 -0.99 7.93 -18.35
CA TRP A 70 -1.50 8.87 -19.35
C TRP A 70 -2.83 9.47 -18.88
N ASP A 71 -3.43 10.37 -19.68
CA ASP A 71 -4.57 11.21 -19.23
C ASP A 71 -5.87 10.43 -18.95
N ASP A 72 -6.05 9.22 -19.48
CA ASP A 72 -7.21 8.36 -19.21
C ASP A 72 -6.91 7.46 -18.00
N VAL A 73 -7.30 7.90 -16.81
CA VAL A 73 -7.02 7.20 -15.55
C VAL A 73 -7.64 5.79 -15.52
N PRO A 74 -8.92 5.57 -15.87
CA PRO A 74 -9.48 4.21 -15.91
C PRO A 74 -8.71 3.27 -16.84
N ALA A 75 -8.37 3.73 -18.04
CA ALA A 75 -7.61 2.91 -19.00
C ALA A 75 -6.18 2.64 -18.51
N TYR A 76 -5.56 3.61 -17.81
CA TYR A 76 -4.27 3.39 -17.16
C TYR A 76 -4.35 2.35 -16.07
N LEU A 77 -5.35 2.41 -15.18
CA LEU A 77 -5.55 1.43 -14.10
C LEU A 77 -5.78 0.02 -14.66
N ASP A 78 -6.54 -0.11 -15.76
CA ASP A 78 -6.73 -1.40 -16.44
C ASP A 78 -5.42 -1.96 -17.00
N HIS A 79 -4.59 -1.11 -17.59
CA HIS A 79 -3.27 -1.50 -18.09
C HIS A 79 -2.33 -1.89 -16.94
N LEU A 80 -2.27 -1.08 -15.88
CA LEU A 80 -1.47 -1.38 -14.69
C LEU A 80 -1.89 -2.70 -14.05
N ALA A 81 -3.21 -2.94 -13.93
CA ALA A 81 -3.73 -4.21 -13.43
C ALA A 81 -3.32 -5.41 -14.30
N ALA A 82 -3.27 -5.25 -15.62
CA ALA A 82 -2.82 -6.30 -16.53
C ALA A 82 -1.33 -6.63 -16.34
N GLU A 83 -0.48 -5.60 -16.17
CA GLU A 83 0.95 -5.78 -15.87
C GLU A 83 1.15 -6.49 -14.51
N LEU A 84 0.44 -6.06 -13.47
CA LEU A 84 0.53 -6.69 -12.14
C LEU A 84 -0.03 -8.12 -12.16
N ARG A 85 -1.10 -8.38 -12.93
CA ARG A 85 -1.66 -9.72 -13.09
C ARG A 85 -0.67 -10.68 -13.75
N SER A 86 0.20 -10.19 -14.64
CA SER A 86 1.27 -11.02 -15.18
C SER A 86 2.27 -11.46 -14.11
N VAL A 87 2.49 -10.61 -13.10
CA VAL A 87 3.33 -10.95 -11.92
C VAL A 87 2.70 -12.09 -11.14
N VAL A 88 1.39 -11.98 -10.85
CA VAL A 88 0.63 -13.01 -10.13
C VAL A 88 0.63 -14.34 -10.90
N TYR A 89 0.43 -14.31 -12.22
CA TYR A 89 0.46 -15.52 -13.06
C TYR A 89 1.83 -16.20 -13.10
N ASP A 90 2.90 -15.46 -12.95
CA ASP A 90 4.26 -16.00 -12.84
C ASP A 90 4.55 -16.57 -11.43
N GLY A 91 3.60 -16.49 -10.50
CA GLY A 91 3.72 -16.98 -9.14
C GLY A 91 4.54 -16.06 -8.21
N ALA A 92 4.74 -14.81 -8.59
CA ALA A 92 5.41 -13.80 -7.78
C ALA A 92 4.40 -12.85 -7.11
N VAL A 93 4.78 -12.26 -6.00
CA VAL A 93 3.98 -11.25 -5.27
C VAL A 93 4.23 -9.87 -5.87
N PRO A 94 3.21 -9.16 -6.34
CA PRO A 94 3.35 -7.77 -6.79
C PRO A 94 3.55 -6.84 -5.59
N ALA A 95 4.59 -6.00 -5.65
CA ALA A 95 4.89 -4.95 -4.69
C ALA A 95 4.87 -3.60 -5.42
N LEU A 96 3.73 -2.89 -5.36
CA LEU A 96 3.54 -1.64 -6.06
C LEU A 96 4.11 -0.47 -5.25
N VAL A 97 4.86 0.40 -5.89
CA VAL A 97 5.25 1.70 -5.33
C VAL A 97 4.46 2.76 -6.07
N GLY A 98 3.45 3.28 -5.42
CA GLY A 98 2.48 4.15 -6.07
C GLY A 98 2.90 5.61 -6.18
N GLY A 99 2.08 6.30 -6.93
CA GLY A 99 1.76 7.69 -6.84
C GLY A 99 0.62 7.90 -5.86
N GLU A 100 -0.48 8.49 -6.34
CA GLU A 100 -1.71 8.65 -5.55
C GLU A 100 -2.40 7.30 -5.26
N HIS A 101 -3.23 7.26 -4.22
CA HIS A 101 -3.87 6.04 -3.70
C HIS A 101 -4.74 5.29 -4.75
N THR A 102 -5.25 5.96 -5.78
CA THR A 102 -6.05 5.35 -6.86
C THR A 102 -5.39 4.12 -7.49
N VAL A 103 -4.05 4.03 -7.49
CA VAL A 103 -3.32 2.89 -8.09
C VAL A 103 -3.53 1.57 -7.34
N THR A 104 -3.93 1.62 -6.07
CA THR A 104 -4.31 0.44 -5.27
C THR A 104 -5.44 -0.36 -5.90
N TYR A 105 -6.38 0.32 -6.59
CA TYR A 105 -7.42 -0.37 -7.38
C TYR A 105 -6.83 -1.33 -8.42
N ALA A 106 -5.75 -0.94 -9.10
CA ALA A 106 -5.11 -1.82 -10.08
C ALA A 106 -4.41 -3.01 -9.41
N GLY A 107 -3.80 -2.82 -8.25
CA GLY A 107 -3.20 -3.88 -7.44
C GLY A 107 -4.25 -4.88 -6.96
N ALA A 108 -5.32 -4.41 -6.34
CA ALA A 108 -6.43 -5.24 -5.90
C ALA A 108 -7.09 -5.99 -7.08
N LYS A 109 -7.32 -5.31 -8.21
CA LYS A 109 -7.84 -5.94 -9.43
C LYS A 109 -6.94 -7.04 -10.00
N ALA A 110 -5.63 -6.93 -9.82
CA ALA A 110 -4.68 -7.94 -10.29
C ALA A 110 -4.66 -9.18 -9.41
N VAL A 111 -4.76 -9.01 -8.09
CA VAL A 111 -4.72 -10.06 -7.07
C VAL A 111 -6.07 -10.75 -6.90
N ASP A 112 -7.19 -9.99 -7.04
CA ASP A 112 -8.56 -10.45 -6.82
C ASP A 112 -8.77 -10.93 -5.37
N PRO A 113 -8.56 -10.06 -4.37
CA PRO A 113 -8.56 -10.44 -2.97
C PRO A 113 -9.96 -10.53 -2.37
N ASP A 114 -10.13 -11.39 -1.37
CA ASP A 114 -11.32 -11.42 -0.51
C ASP A 114 -11.34 -10.21 0.44
N THR A 115 -10.16 -9.83 0.95
CA THR A 115 -10.00 -8.75 1.93
C THR A 115 -8.99 -7.71 1.46
N LEU A 116 -9.37 -6.44 1.56
CA LEU A 116 -8.49 -5.27 1.42
C LEU A 116 -8.13 -4.74 2.81
N VAL A 117 -6.85 -4.75 3.17
CA VAL A 117 -6.34 -4.08 4.36
C VAL A 117 -5.66 -2.79 3.95
N VAL A 118 -6.06 -1.67 4.55
CA VAL A 118 -5.53 -0.33 4.23
C VAL A 118 -5.03 0.35 5.50
N CYS A 119 -3.80 0.83 5.49
CA CYS A 119 -3.30 1.78 6.48
C CYS A 119 -3.46 3.18 5.89
N ASP A 120 -4.31 4.04 6.46
CA ASP A 120 -4.68 5.32 5.88
C ASP A 120 -5.23 6.28 6.95
N ALA A 121 -5.06 7.59 6.73
CA ALA A 121 -5.76 8.63 7.51
C ALA A 121 -7.21 8.80 7.11
N HIS A 122 -7.51 8.50 5.85
CA HIS A 122 -8.78 8.72 5.19
C HIS A 122 -9.58 7.40 5.07
N LEU A 123 -10.86 7.53 4.80
CA LEU A 123 -11.72 6.38 4.53
C LEU A 123 -11.67 5.95 3.05
N ASP A 124 -11.49 6.92 2.15
CA ASP A 124 -11.52 6.76 0.70
C ASP A 124 -12.77 6.02 0.19
N LEU A 125 -13.88 6.26 0.89
CA LEU A 125 -15.20 5.68 0.66
C LEU A 125 -16.16 6.61 -0.10
N ARG A 126 -15.67 7.70 -0.70
CA ARG A 126 -16.49 8.57 -1.54
C ARG A 126 -16.97 7.82 -2.76
N ASP A 127 -18.23 8.08 -3.15
CA ASP A 127 -18.74 7.60 -4.44
C ASP A 127 -18.09 8.35 -5.60
N GLU A 128 -17.92 9.67 -5.43
CA GLU A 128 -17.20 10.56 -6.34
C GLU A 128 -16.60 11.76 -5.59
N TYR A 129 -15.60 12.37 -6.17
CA TYR A 129 -15.06 13.66 -5.74
C TYR A 129 -15.06 14.63 -6.93
N ASP A 130 -15.80 15.75 -6.80
CA ASP A 130 -16.01 16.73 -7.87
C ASP A 130 -16.50 16.10 -9.20
N GLY A 131 -17.38 15.08 -9.12
CA GLY A 131 -17.91 14.36 -10.27
C GLY A 131 -16.98 13.29 -10.86
N ASN A 132 -15.84 13.01 -10.20
CA ASN A 132 -14.89 11.98 -10.63
C ASN A 132 -14.91 10.77 -9.67
N PRO A 133 -15.44 9.60 -10.07
CA PRO A 133 -15.43 8.39 -9.26
C PRO A 133 -14.06 7.72 -9.19
N TRP A 134 -13.11 8.12 -10.04
CA TRP A 134 -11.73 7.62 -10.08
C TRP A 134 -10.75 8.55 -9.36
N ASN A 135 -11.25 9.32 -8.39
CA ASN A 135 -10.42 10.16 -7.54
C ASN A 135 -9.77 9.31 -6.43
N HIS A 136 -8.59 9.71 -5.95
CA HIS A 136 -7.87 8.97 -4.92
C HIS A 136 -8.71 8.80 -3.64
N ALA A 137 -9.59 9.75 -3.31
CA ALA A 137 -10.52 9.68 -2.18
C ALA A 137 -11.71 8.69 -2.38
N CYS A 138 -11.68 7.88 -3.46
CA CYS A 138 -12.73 6.91 -3.80
C CYS A 138 -12.21 5.48 -3.88
N VAL A 139 -10.90 5.23 -3.68
CA VAL A 139 -10.28 3.96 -4.05
C VAL A 139 -10.81 2.78 -3.25
N THR A 140 -10.97 2.91 -1.93
CA THR A 140 -11.53 1.85 -1.08
C THR A 140 -12.97 1.51 -1.50
N ARG A 141 -13.78 2.55 -1.81
CA ARG A 141 -15.13 2.39 -2.34
C ARG A 141 -15.13 1.62 -3.66
N ARG A 142 -14.24 1.97 -4.60
CA ARG A 142 -14.16 1.28 -5.90
C ARG A 142 -13.72 -0.17 -5.76
N CYS A 143 -12.82 -0.48 -4.83
CA CYS A 143 -12.43 -1.87 -4.58
C CYS A 143 -13.62 -2.72 -4.09
N LEU A 144 -14.40 -2.19 -3.14
CA LEU A 144 -15.59 -2.88 -2.62
C LEU A 144 -16.69 -3.03 -3.68
N ASP A 145 -17.05 -1.94 -4.36
CA ASP A 145 -18.24 -1.92 -5.23
C ASP A 145 -17.97 -2.57 -6.61
N ASP A 146 -16.74 -2.44 -7.16
CA ASP A 146 -16.47 -2.81 -8.56
C ASP A 146 -15.65 -4.11 -8.71
N LEU A 147 -14.87 -4.53 -7.69
CA LEU A 147 -14.00 -5.71 -7.76
C LEU A 147 -14.53 -6.94 -7.03
N GLY A 148 -15.59 -6.79 -6.24
CA GLY A 148 -16.14 -7.89 -5.45
C GLY A 148 -15.29 -8.27 -4.22
N VAL A 149 -14.51 -7.32 -3.71
CA VAL A 149 -13.83 -7.44 -2.41
C VAL A 149 -14.89 -7.60 -1.32
N ASP A 150 -14.84 -8.67 -0.54
CA ASP A 150 -15.86 -8.98 0.45
C ASP A 150 -15.83 -8.02 1.65
N ARG A 151 -14.64 -7.54 2.03
CA ARG A 151 -14.49 -6.56 3.11
C ARG A 151 -13.23 -5.69 2.98
N ALA A 152 -13.31 -4.50 3.58
CA ALA A 152 -12.16 -3.61 3.79
C ALA A 152 -11.90 -3.39 5.27
N VAL A 153 -10.64 -3.42 5.68
CA VAL A 153 -10.18 -3.03 7.02
C VAL A 153 -9.30 -1.80 6.89
N ILE A 154 -9.74 -0.67 7.46
CA ILE A 154 -9.06 0.62 7.34
C ILE A 154 -8.45 0.96 8.70
N VAL A 155 -7.12 0.94 8.80
CA VAL A 155 -6.36 1.14 10.04
C VAL A 155 -5.74 2.53 10.07
N GLY A 156 -6.14 3.35 11.04
CA GLY A 156 -5.62 4.71 11.21
C GLY A 156 -6.56 5.80 10.72
N ALA A 157 -7.73 5.45 10.15
CA ALA A 157 -8.67 6.43 9.64
C ALA A 157 -9.23 7.32 10.76
N ARG A 158 -9.18 8.62 10.50
CA ARG A 158 -9.55 9.65 11.46
C ARG A 158 -10.26 10.85 10.82
N THR A 159 -10.40 10.83 9.50
CA THR A 159 -11.08 11.88 8.74
C THR A 159 -11.89 11.29 7.59
N GLY A 160 -13.00 11.95 7.26
CA GLY A 160 -13.92 11.59 6.20
C GLY A 160 -15.15 12.49 6.23
N SER A 161 -15.92 12.54 5.16
CA SER A 161 -17.23 13.18 5.11
C SER A 161 -18.29 12.37 5.88
N GLU A 162 -19.41 13.00 6.24
CA GLU A 162 -20.55 12.30 6.87
C GLU A 162 -20.99 11.08 6.04
N ALA A 163 -21.08 11.22 4.71
CA ALA A 163 -21.47 10.13 3.82
C ALA A 163 -20.45 8.96 3.79
N GLU A 164 -19.17 9.24 3.96
CA GLU A 164 -18.15 8.20 4.08
C GLU A 164 -18.25 7.45 5.42
N TRP A 165 -18.51 8.17 6.52
CA TRP A 165 -18.75 7.54 7.83
C TRP A 165 -20.04 6.72 7.85
N ASP A 166 -21.09 7.18 7.15
CA ASP A 166 -22.32 6.39 6.97
C ASP A 166 -22.03 5.10 6.19
N ARG A 167 -21.24 5.16 5.11
CA ARG A 167 -20.82 3.97 4.33
C ARG A 167 -19.92 3.04 5.14
N ALA A 168 -19.02 3.60 5.96
CA ALA A 168 -18.14 2.84 6.83
C ALA A 168 -18.85 2.07 7.95
N ALA A 169 -20.13 2.41 8.21
CA ALA A 169 -20.96 1.67 9.16
C ALA A 169 -21.57 0.38 8.58
N ASP A 170 -21.42 0.12 7.27
CA ASP A 170 -21.86 -1.12 6.66
C ASP A 170 -20.99 -2.31 7.11
N ALA A 171 -21.55 -3.51 7.02
CA ALA A 171 -20.95 -4.72 7.59
C ALA A 171 -19.67 -5.20 6.87
N ASP A 172 -19.41 -4.69 5.66
CA ASP A 172 -18.24 -4.99 4.84
C ASP A 172 -17.05 -4.05 5.10
N VAL A 173 -17.16 -3.12 6.05
CA VAL A 173 -16.09 -2.19 6.42
C VAL A 173 -15.81 -2.28 7.92
N GLU A 174 -14.54 -2.46 8.27
CA GLU A 174 -14.02 -2.33 9.61
C GLU A 174 -13.09 -1.12 9.68
N VAL A 175 -13.35 -0.19 10.60
CA VAL A 175 -12.49 0.97 10.82
C VAL A 175 -11.81 0.84 12.17
N VAL A 176 -10.48 0.89 12.16
CA VAL A 176 -9.64 0.85 13.36
C VAL A 176 -9.04 2.23 13.58
N ALA A 177 -9.50 2.93 14.60
CA ALA A 177 -9.00 4.26 14.95
C ALA A 177 -7.51 4.23 15.34
N PRO A 178 -6.75 5.35 15.20
CA PRO A 178 -5.34 5.38 15.59
C PRO A 178 -5.08 4.95 17.03
N GLU A 179 -6.00 5.27 17.95
CA GLU A 179 -5.92 4.94 19.35
C GLU A 179 -5.99 3.44 19.63
N ASP A 180 -6.74 2.71 18.80
CA ASP A 180 -7.02 1.27 18.94
C ASP A 180 -6.05 0.41 18.11
N ALA A 181 -5.33 1.04 17.16
CA ALA A 181 -4.52 0.34 16.16
C ALA A 181 -3.46 -0.59 16.79
N ARG A 182 -2.85 -0.17 17.89
CA ARG A 182 -1.83 -0.99 18.57
C ARG A 182 -2.41 -2.28 19.13
N GLU A 183 -3.54 -2.17 19.86
CA GLU A 183 -4.22 -3.33 20.45
C GLU A 183 -4.76 -4.25 19.35
N TRP A 184 -5.30 -3.67 18.27
CA TRP A 184 -5.80 -4.41 17.13
C TRP A 184 -4.68 -5.22 16.43
N VAL A 185 -3.53 -4.59 16.17
CA VAL A 185 -2.36 -5.27 15.57
C VAL A 185 -1.85 -6.41 16.47
N ASP A 186 -1.75 -6.17 17.78
CA ASP A 186 -1.30 -7.19 18.72
C ASP A 186 -2.30 -8.39 18.78
N ALA A 187 -3.58 -8.17 18.48
CA ALA A 187 -4.61 -9.21 18.42
C ALA A 187 -4.61 -10.01 17.11
N LEU A 188 -4.19 -9.40 15.97
CA LEU A 188 -4.12 -10.09 14.67
C LEU A 188 -3.22 -11.31 14.69
N ASP A 189 -2.06 -11.20 15.31
CA ASP A 189 -1.05 -12.25 15.39
C ASP A 189 -1.55 -13.48 16.16
N ALA A 190 -2.38 -13.24 17.19
CA ALA A 190 -2.95 -14.30 18.03
C ALA A 190 -4.16 -15.03 17.39
N ALA A 191 -4.81 -14.44 16.39
CA ALA A 191 -6.14 -14.87 15.94
C ALA A 191 -6.15 -15.59 14.59
N ASP A 192 -5.02 -15.65 13.85
CA ASP A 192 -4.99 -16.09 12.44
C ASP A 192 -6.07 -15.37 11.60
N ALA A 193 -6.09 -14.05 11.73
CA ALA A 193 -7.23 -13.19 11.39
C ALA A 193 -7.66 -13.21 9.92
N PHE A 194 -6.78 -13.69 9.01
CA PHE A 194 -7.03 -13.80 7.57
C PHE A 194 -6.90 -15.24 7.06
N ALA A 195 -7.15 -16.24 7.93
CA ALA A 195 -6.98 -17.62 7.57
C ALA A 195 -7.90 -18.07 6.44
N GLY A 196 -7.30 -18.44 5.30
CA GLY A 196 -8.02 -18.91 4.12
C GLY A 196 -8.60 -17.81 3.22
N GLU A 197 -8.30 -16.53 3.52
CA GLU A 197 -8.64 -15.39 2.69
C GLU A 197 -7.45 -14.98 1.82
N SER A 198 -7.71 -14.50 0.61
CA SER A 198 -6.76 -13.75 -0.20
C SER A 198 -6.76 -12.29 0.25
N VAL A 199 -5.58 -11.73 0.48
CA VAL A 199 -5.43 -10.38 1.06
C VAL A 199 -4.61 -9.47 0.15
N TYR A 200 -5.13 -8.28 -0.14
CA TYR A 200 -4.34 -7.18 -0.67
C TYR A 200 -4.08 -6.15 0.44
N PHE A 201 -2.81 -5.75 0.60
CA PHE A 201 -2.42 -4.82 1.66
C PHE A 201 -1.86 -3.53 1.08
N SER A 202 -2.52 -2.41 1.38
CA SER A 202 -2.11 -1.06 0.99
C SER A 202 -1.65 -0.24 2.18
N VAL A 203 -0.57 0.51 2.00
CA VAL A 203 -0.09 1.50 2.97
C VAL A 203 -0.04 2.87 2.32
N ASP A 204 -1.04 3.69 2.64
CA ASP A 204 -0.95 5.14 2.44
C ASP A 204 -0.04 5.72 3.53
N VAL A 205 0.99 6.49 3.13
CA VAL A 205 1.93 7.07 4.09
C VAL A 205 1.31 8.15 4.96
N ASP A 206 0.14 8.70 4.59
CA ASP A 206 -0.56 9.68 5.40
C ASP A 206 -1.33 9.06 6.59
N GLY A 207 -1.50 7.74 6.61
CA GLY A 207 -1.94 7.00 7.79
C GLY A 207 -1.04 7.26 9.01
N LEU A 208 0.26 7.51 8.76
CA LEU A 208 1.18 7.94 9.81
C LEU A 208 0.91 9.39 10.23
N ASP A 209 1.36 9.74 11.44
CA ASP A 209 1.33 11.14 11.88
C ASP A 209 2.32 11.99 11.06
N PRO A 210 1.93 13.20 10.63
CA PRO A 210 2.80 14.11 9.86
C PRO A 210 4.10 14.48 10.56
N ALA A 211 4.23 14.27 11.88
CA ALA A 211 5.49 14.41 12.58
C ALA A 211 6.56 13.41 12.09
N TYR A 212 6.15 12.29 11.50
CA TYR A 212 7.03 11.24 11.00
C TYR A 212 7.06 11.15 9.47
N ALA A 213 5.91 11.36 8.81
CA ALA A 213 5.76 11.28 7.37
C ALA A 213 5.10 12.55 6.79
N PRO A 214 5.80 13.71 6.80
CA PRO A 214 5.22 14.96 6.31
C PRO A 214 5.15 15.02 4.77
N GLY A 215 5.83 14.13 4.05
CA GLY A 215 5.90 14.09 2.60
C GLY A 215 4.73 13.35 1.97
N THR A 216 3.51 13.86 2.19
CA THR A 216 2.27 13.39 1.57
C THR A 216 1.43 14.55 1.03
N GLY A 217 0.40 14.25 0.23
CA GLY A 217 -0.49 15.25 -0.37
C GLY A 217 -1.50 15.83 0.61
N THR A 218 -1.99 15.02 1.51
CA THR A 218 -3.13 15.28 2.40
C THR A 218 -2.81 14.88 3.84
N MET A 219 -2.08 15.73 4.54
CA MET A 219 -1.65 15.47 5.92
C MET A 219 -2.80 15.56 6.92
N GLU A 220 -2.98 14.54 7.74
CA GLU A 220 -3.89 14.54 8.89
C GLU A 220 -3.12 14.31 10.20
N PRO A 221 -3.17 15.22 11.17
CA PRO A 221 -2.56 15.06 12.49
C PRO A 221 -3.18 13.94 13.32
N PHE A 222 -2.46 13.54 14.39
CA PHE A 222 -2.88 12.49 15.34
C PHE A 222 -2.93 11.09 14.74
N GLY A 223 -2.00 10.81 13.81
CA GLY A 223 -1.88 9.55 13.12
C GLY A 223 -1.05 8.49 13.83
N LEU A 224 -0.78 7.43 13.10
CA LEU A 224 -0.05 6.27 13.61
C LEU A 224 1.45 6.57 13.77
N GLU A 225 2.05 5.95 14.79
CA GLU A 225 3.50 5.92 14.92
C GLU A 225 4.13 4.93 13.93
N PRO A 226 5.35 5.17 13.41
CA PRO A 226 6.04 4.26 12.49
C PRO A 226 6.19 2.83 13.01
N ARG A 227 6.28 2.67 14.34
CA ARG A 227 6.38 1.33 14.94
C ARG A 227 5.07 0.56 14.82
N THR A 228 3.93 1.22 15.00
CA THR A 228 2.62 0.59 14.83
C THR A 228 2.41 0.15 13.38
N VAL A 229 2.74 1.01 12.40
CA VAL A 229 2.64 0.64 10.98
C VAL A 229 3.61 -0.47 10.59
N ARG A 230 4.84 -0.46 11.11
CA ARG A 230 5.78 -1.58 10.93
C ARG A 230 5.21 -2.89 11.47
N ASP A 231 4.64 -2.85 12.68
CA ASP A 231 4.10 -4.05 13.32
C ASP A 231 2.83 -4.54 12.58
N LEU A 232 2.01 -3.62 12.03
CA LEU A 232 0.92 -3.93 11.11
C LEU A 232 1.44 -4.64 9.85
N VAL A 233 2.50 -4.11 9.21
CA VAL A 233 3.12 -4.77 8.06
C VAL A 233 3.57 -6.18 8.40
N ARG A 234 4.18 -6.39 9.56
CA ARG A 234 4.64 -7.71 10.03
C ARG A 234 3.50 -8.70 10.24
N ALA A 235 2.38 -8.23 10.77
CA ALA A 235 1.23 -9.06 11.06
C ALA A 235 0.46 -9.46 9.78
N VAL A 236 0.33 -8.53 8.81
CA VAL A 236 -0.45 -8.75 7.59
C VAL A 236 0.37 -9.43 6.49
N ALA A 237 1.65 -9.07 6.31
CA ALA A 237 2.48 -9.54 5.21
C ALA A 237 2.49 -11.06 5.00
N PRO A 238 2.53 -11.93 6.03
CA PRO A 238 2.54 -13.39 5.83
C PRO A 238 1.27 -13.95 5.15
N ARG A 239 0.21 -13.13 5.06
CA ARG A 239 -1.09 -13.50 4.47
C ARG A 239 -1.43 -12.70 3.21
N ALA A 240 -0.59 -11.74 2.84
CA ALA A 240 -0.88 -10.84 1.73
C ALA A 240 -0.41 -11.42 0.38
N ASP A 241 -1.30 -11.46 -0.60
CA ASP A 241 -1.02 -11.88 -1.97
C ASP A 241 -0.53 -10.72 -2.84
N GLY A 242 -0.61 -9.48 -2.34
CA GLY A 242 -0.09 -8.27 -2.97
C GLY A 242 0.06 -7.13 -1.97
N PHE A 243 0.91 -6.18 -2.30
CA PHE A 243 1.25 -5.05 -1.43
C PHE A 243 1.45 -3.79 -2.23
N ASP A 244 1.07 -2.65 -1.65
CA ASP A 244 1.55 -1.37 -2.12
C ASP A 244 1.90 -0.39 -1.00
N VAL A 245 2.67 0.62 -1.39
CA VAL A 245 2.89 1.84 -0.62
C VAL A 245 2.66 3.04 -1.52
N VAL A 246 1.80 3.96 -1.08
CA VAL A 246 1.25 5.05 -1.88
C VAL A 246 1.37 6.40 -1.20
N GLU A 247 1.02 7.47 -1.92
CA GLU A 247 0.93 8.86 -1.48
C GLU A 247 2.27 9.48 -1.02
N VAL A 248 3.40 8.87 -1.35
CA VAL A 248 4.71 9.48 -1.11
C VAL A 248 4.90 10.69 -2.02
N ASN A 249 4.88 11.88 -1.41
CA ASN A 249 5.05 13.16 -2.11
C ASN A 249 6.50 13.67 -1.92
N ASP A 250 6.95 14.55 -2.82
CA ASP A 250 8.31 15.11 -2.82
C ASP A 250 8.46 16.39 -1.97
N ARG A 251 7.53 16.62 -1.03
CA ARG A 251 7.43 17.88 -0.26
C ARG A 251 8.15 17.86 1.09
N ASP A 252 8.92 16.83 1.36
CA ASP A 252 9.78 16.73 2.55
C ASP A 252 11.24 16.49 2.18
N ASP A 253 12.11 16.40 3.19
CA ASP A 253 13.52 16.07 2.99
C ASP A 253 13.76 14.55 2.76
N GLY A 254 12.68 13.76 2.54
CA GLY A 254 12.70 12.33 2.23
C GLY A 254 12.29 11.43 3.38
N GLN A 255 11.71 11.97 4.46
CA GLN A 255 11.26 11.18 5.61
C GLN A 255 10.19 10.16 5.19
N ALA A 256 9.15 10.61 4.46
CA ALA A 256 8.10 9.74 3.96
C ALA A 256 8.64 8.68 2.99
N ALA A 257 9.52 9.08 2.06
CA ALA A 257 10.13 8.17 1.09
C ALA A 257 11.02 7.11 1.75
N ALA A 258 11.84 7.50 2.75
CA ALA A 258 12.65 6.58 3.52
C ALA A 258 11.77 5.58 4.29
N LEU A 259 10.71 6.06 4.93
CA LEU A 259 9.79 5.21 5.66
C LEU A 259 9.07 4.23 4.72
N ALA A 260 8.52 4.69 3.60
CA ALA A 260 7.88 3.86 2.60
C ALA A 260 8.81 2.75 2.06
N ALA A 261 10.05 3.12 1.73
CA ALA A 261 11.06 2.15 1.30
C ALA A 261 11.36 1.09 2.37
N LYS A 262 11.36 1.51 3.64
CA LYS A 262 11.59 0.59 4.76
C LYS A 262 10.41 -0.34 4.99
N LEU A 263 9.17 0.15 4.84
CA LEU A 263 7.95 -0.66 4.95
C LEU A 263 7.86 -1.70 3.82
N LEU A 264 8.23 -1.35 2.58
CA LEU A 264 8.30 -2.31 1.48
C LEU A 264 9.31 -3.43 1.78
N ARG A 265 10.50 -3.09 2.29
CA ARG A 265 11.47 -4.11 2.70
C ARG A 265 10.97 -4.96 3.86
N GLU A 266 10.33 -4.34 4.85
CA GLU A 266 9.74 -5.05 6.00
C GLU A 266 8.65 -6.02 5.55
N PHE A 267 7.83 -5.61 4.55
CA PHE A 267 6.86 -6.51 3.91
C PHE A 267 7.56 -7.74 3.31
N ALA A 268 8.55 -7.55 2.44
CA ALA A 268 9.23 -8.67 1.80
C ALA A 268 9.92 -9.61 2.81
N TYR A 269 10.58 -9.07 3.83
CA TYR A 269 11.18 -9.87 4.90
C TYR A 269 10.14 -10.65 5.71
N SER A 270 9.00 -10.05 6.02
CA SER A 270 7.97 -10.69 6.85
C SER A 270 7.18 -11.72 6.07
N HIS A 271 6.91 -11.45 4.79
CA HIS A 271 6.25 -12.38 3.89
C HIS A 271 7.11 -13.63 3.59
N ALA A 272 8.42 -13.46 3.42
CA ALA A 272 9.36 -14.55 3.17
C ALA A 272 9.71 -15.37 4.42
N ALA A 273 9.42 -14.85 5.62
CA ALA A 273 9.73 -15.54 6.86
C ALA A 273 8.89 -16.81 6.99
N PRO A 274 9.46 -17.94 7.48
CA PRO A 274 8.66 -19.13 7.78
C PRO A 274 7.52 -18.77 8.76
N THR A 275 6.29 -19.14 8.43
CA THR A 275 5.18 -19.14 9.40
C THR A 275 5.48 -20.20 10.45
N GLU A 276 5.65 -19.79 11.71
CA GLU A 276 5.87 -20.71 12.84
C GLU A 276 4.66 -21.62 13.11
#